data_cc6cb5b4f943ebe03dbe598f4d0c718d
#
_entry.id   cc6cb5b4f943ebe03dbe598f4d0c718d
#
_cell.length_a   1.000
_cell.length_b   1.000
_cell.length_c   1.000
_cell.angle_alpha   90.00
_cell.angle_beta   90.00
_cell.angle_gamma   90.00
#
_symmetry.space_group_name_H-M   'P 1'
#
loop_
_entity.id
_entity.type
_entity.pdbx_description
1 polymer ?
#
loop_
_entity_poly.entity_id
_entity_poly.type
_entity_poly.pdbx_seq_one_letter_code
_entity_poly.pdbx_strand_id
1 'polypeptide(L)'
;GDVYKRQGLLIVVSGPSGAGKGTICSALREQFPNIQYSISMTTRDPRPGEVDGVNYYFADNARFEQLLAEDAFLEHAKVYDHYYGTPKKYVYQMLEEGKHVMLEIDIQGAMQVKERYPQGVFIYIVPPSRAVLEKRLRGRQTDSDDVIAGRLAKAREELDWIDRYDYVIVNDDLD
;
A
#
# COMPACT_ATOMS: atom_id res chain seq x y z
N GLY A 1 30.22 -16.60 8.19
CA GLY A 1 29.01 -15.89 7.87
C GLY A 1 29.11 -14.44 8.29
N ASP A 2 28.53 -13.61 7.53
CA ASP A 2 28.55 -12.18 7.82
C ASP A 2 27.53 -11.86 8.90
N VAL A 3 28.00 -11.74 10.14
CA VAL A 3 27.18 -11.44 11.31
C VAL A 3 26.51 -10.06 11.18
N TYR A 4 27.05 -9.21 10.32
CA TYR A 4 26.59 -7.84 10.14
C TYR A 4 25.81 -7.62 8.86
N LYS A 5 25.35 -8.68 8.21
CA LYS A 5 24.53 -8.55 7.02
C LYS A 5 23.26 -7.75 7.37
N ARG A 6 23.10 -6.60 6.74
CA ARG A 6 21.95 -5.75 6.99
C ARG A 6 20.73 -6.34 6.32
N GLN A 7 19.63 -6.38 7.05
CA GLN A 7 18.33 -6.66 6.45
C GLN A 7 17.90 -5.46 5.63
N GLY A 8 17.09 -5.72 4.60
CA GLY A 8 16.43 -4.67 3.86
C GLY A 8 15.37 -3.96 4.70
N LEU A 9 14.94 -2.81 4.23
CA LEU A 9 13.88 -2.03 4.89
C LEU A 9 12.54 -2.41 4.32
N LEU A 10 11.54 -2.58 5.19
CA LEU A 10 10.15 -2.66 4.78
C LEU A 10 9.57 -1.25 4.83
N ILE A 11 9.16 -0.75 3.67
CA ILE A 11 8.66 0.63 3.50
C ILE A 11 7.17 0.54 3.19
N VAL A 12 6.35 1.10 4.05
CA VAL A 12 4.89 1.10 3.91
C VAL A 12 4.42 2.51 3.61
N VAL A 13 3.78 2.70 2.46
CA VAL A 13 3.32 4.00 2.00
C VAL A 13 1.81 4.02 1.96
N SER A 14 1.22 4.98 2.64
CA SER A 14 -0.23 5.20 2.68
C SER A 14 -0.53 6.67 2.40
N GLY A 15 -1.78 6.97 2.15
CA GLY A 15 -2.26 8.33 1.95
C GLY A 15 -3.69 8.33 1.45
N PRO A 16 -4.40 9.44 1.59
CA PRO A 16 -5.77 9.53 1.10
C PRO A 16 -5.82 9.55 -0.42
N SER A 17 -7.00 9.29 -0.97
CA SER A 17 -7.25 9.42 -2.40
C SER A 17 -6.88 10.84 -2.85
N GLY A 18 -6.19 10.95 -3.99
CA GLY A 18 -5.77 12.24 -4.53
C GLY A 18 -4.47 12.79 -3.97
N ALA A 19 -3.80 12.07 -3.08
CA ALA A 19 -2.52 12.51 -2.52
C ALA A 19 -1.33 12.29 -3.47
N GLY A 20 -1.48 11.46 -4.50
CA GLY A 20 -0.41 11.20 -5.46
C GLY A 20 0.60 10.15 -5.01
N LYS A 21 0.21 9.25 -4.12
CA LYS A 21 1.13 8.25 -3.58
C LYS A 21 1.68 7.29 -4.65
N GLY A 22 0.88 6.89 -5.62
CA GLY A 22 1.35 6.03 -6.71
C GLY A 22 2.46 6.66 -7.52
N THR A 23 2.33 7.95 -7.83
CA THR A 23 3.36 8.71 -8.55
C THR A 23 4.66 8.79 -7.75
N ILE A 24 4.57 9.05 -6.45
CA ILE A 24 5.74 9.11 -5.57
C ILE A 24 6.41 7.75 -5.47
N CYS A 25 5.65 6.69 -5.29
CA CYS A 25 6.20 5.34 -5.20
C CYS A 25 6.93 4.94 -6.48
N SER A 26 6.35 5.25 -7.64
CA SER A 26 6.98 4.98 -8.93
C SER A 26 8.30 5.74 -9.10
N ALA A 27 8.32 7.02 -8.70
CA ALA A 27 9.52 7.85 -8.77
C ALA A 27 10.64 7.30 -7.87
N LEU A 28 10.29 6.86 -6.67
CA LEU A 28 11.25 6.27 -5.74
C LEU A 28 11.87 4.99 -6.31
N ARG A 29 11.08 4.16 -6.94
CA ARG A 29 11.58 2.92 -7.54
C ARG A 29 12.50 3.17 -8.72
N GLU A 30 12.24 4.21 -9.50
CA GLU A 30 13.13 4.60 -10.60
C GLU A 30 14.49 5.06 -10.08
N GLN A 31 14.51 5.82 -8.99
CA GLN A 31 15.74 6.32 -8.41
C GLN A 31 16.51 5.26 -7.62
N PHE A 32 15.81 4.30 -7.02
CA PHE A 32 16.40 3.29 -6.16
C PHE A 32 15.99 1.89 -6.63
N PRO A 33 16.71 1.34 -7.64
CA PRO A 33 16.31 0.07 -8.26
C PRO A 33 16.31 -1.14 -7.32
N ASN A 34 16.94 -1.04 -6.14
CA ASN A 34 16.92 -2.15 -5.20
C ASN A 34 15.69 -2.14 -4.30
N ILE A 35 14.75 -1.23 -4.51
CA ILE A 35 13.44 -1.26 -3.88
C ILE A 35 12.51 -2.13 -4.74
N GLN A 36 11.96 -3.17 -4.12
CA GLN A 36 11.04 -4.11 -4.78
C GLN A 36 9.62 -3.84 -4.34
N TYR A 37 8.66 -3.92 -5.23
CA TYR A 37 7.25 -3.98 -4.84
C TYR A 37 6.91 -5.39 -4.39
N SER A 38 6.10 -5.47 -3.34
CA SER A 38 5.49 -6.73 -2.97
C SER A 38 4.26 -6.96 -3.84
N ILE A 39 4.15 -8.15 -4.40
CA ILE A 39 2.99 -8.56 -5.19
C ILE A 39 1.95 -9.12 -4.24
N SER A 40 0.73 -8.59 -4.31
CA SER A 40 -0.38 -9.04 -3.48
C SER A 40 -1.05 -10.28 -4.06
N MET A 41 -1.68 -11.07 -3.20
CA MET A 41 -2.55 -12.15 -3.62
C MET A 41 -3.99 -11.67 -3.64
N THR A 42 -4.78 -12.15 -4.60
CA THR A 42 -6.20 -11.81 -4.69
C THR A 42 -7.03 -13.00 -5.15
N THR A 43 -8.29 -13.01 -4.72
CA THR A 43 -9.27 -14.01 -5.21
C THR A 43 -10.08 -13.51 -6.40
N ARG A 44 -9.83 -12.27 -6.83
CA ARG A 44 -10.44 -11.72 -8.04
C ARG A 44 -9.86 -12.41 -9.27
N ASP A 45 -10.69 -12.63 -10.27
CA ASP A 45 -10.22 -13.18 -11.54
C ASP A 45 -9.27 -12.21 -12.25
N PRO A 46 -8.27 -12.71 -12.97
CA PRO A 46 -7.39 -11.85 -13.76
C PRO A 46 -8.17 -11.04 -14.80
N ARG A 47 -7.80 -9.78 -14.93
CA ARG A 47 -8.29 -8.91 -16.01
C ARG A 47 -7.41 -9.11 -17.25
N PRO A 48 -7.91 -8.72 -18.46
CA PRO A 48 -7.08 -8.81 -19.65
C PRO A 48 -5.74 -8.11 -19.47
N GLY A 49 -4.67 -8.80 -19.81
CA GLY A 49 -3.30 -8.28 -19.68
C GLY A 49 -2.65 -8.51 -18.32
N GLU A 50 -3.39 -8.96 -17.32
CA GLU A 50 -2.80 -9.29 -16.03
C GLU A 50 -2.17 -10.69 -16.04
N VAL A 51 -1.02 -10.83 -15.41
CA VAL A 51 -0.24 -12.07 -15.40
C VAL A 51 -0.02 -12.50 -13.96
N ASP A 52 -0.30 -13.78 -13.68
CA ASP A 52 -0.07 -14.38 -12.37
C ASP A 52 1.41 -14.29 -12.00
N GLY A 53 1.69 -13.87 -10.77
CA GLY A 53 3.05 -13.69 -10.28
C GLY A 53 3.71 -12.39 -10.70
N VAL A 54 3.03 -11.58 -11.50
CA VAL A 54 3.53 -10.27 -11.95
C VAL A 54 2.66 -9.14 -11.40
N ASN A 55 1.37 -9.15 -11.73
CA ASN A 55 0.43 -8.13 -11.23
C ASN A 55 -0.13 -8.53 -9.87
N TYR A 56 -0.51 -9.79 -9.74
CA TYR A 56 -1.01 -10.41 -8.52
C TYR A 56 -0.62 -11.88 -8.52
N TYR A 57 -0.70 -12.50 -7.33
CA TYR A 57 -0.84 -13.95 -7.23
C TYR A 57 -2.34 -14.24 -7.21
N PHE A 58 -2.87 -14.88 -8.24
CA PHE A 58 -4.29 -15.19 -8.32
C PHE A 58 -4.57 -16.54 -7.67
N ALA A 59 -5.50 -16.56 -6.72
CA ALA A 59 -5.85 -17.76 -5.98
C ALA A 59 -7.36 -17.87 -5.84
N ASP A 60 -7.87 -19.06 -5.63
CA ASP A 60 -9.29 -19.24 -5.31
C ASP A 60 -9.56 -18.94 -3.84
N ASN A 61 -10.84 -18.84 -3.46
CA ASN A 61 -11.22 -18.52 -2.09
C ASN A 61 -10.70 -19.58 -1.10
N ALA A 62 -10.76 -20.85 -1.47
CA ALA A 62 -10.31 -21.93 -0.59
C ALA A 62 -8.83 -21.81 -0.27
N ARG A 63 -8.00 -21.52 -1.27
CA ARG A 63 -6.56 -21.33 -1.07
C ARG A 63 -6.27 -20.10 -0.21
N PHE A 64 -6.98 -19.00 -0.47
CA PHE A 64 -6.81 -17.78 0.32
C PHE A 64 -7.18 -18.01 1.79
N GLU A 65 -8.31 -18.67 2.03
CA GLU A 65 -8.76 -18.99 3.38
C GLU A 65 -7.79 -19.92 4.10
N GLN A 66 -7.22 -20.89 3.40
CA GLN A 66 -6.18 -21.76 3.96
C GLN A 66 -4.97 -20.94 4.42
N LEU A 67 -4.51 -20.01 3.60
CA LEU A 67 -3.38 -19.15 3.94
C LEU A 67 -3.70 -18.21 5.10
N LEU A 68 -4.95 -17.72 5.19
CA LEU A 68 -5.38 -16.96 6.36
C LEU A 68 -5.28 -17.77 7.64
N ALA A 69 -5.72 -19.02 7.60
CA ALA A 69 -5.66 -19.93 8.75
C ALA A 69 -4.22 -20.22 9.18
N GLU A 70 -3.28 -20.19 8.23
CA GLU A 70 -1.86 -20.38 8.48
C GLU A 70 -1.13 -19.09 8.87
N ASP A 71 -1.87 -17.98 9.00
CA ASP A 71 -1.29 -16.66 9.28
C ASP A 71 -0.20 -16.25 8.27
N ALA A 72 -0.48 -16.48 6.99
CA ALA A 72 0.50 -16.30 5.91
C ALA A 72 0.56 -14.88 5.36
N PHE A 73 -0.25 -13.95 5.86
CA PHE A 73 -0.31 -12.58 5.34
C PHE A 73 0.18 -11.56 6.35
N LEU A 74 0.93 -10.56 5.86
CA LEU A 74 1.28 -9.37 6.64
C LEU A 74 0.06 -8.48 6.87
N GLU A 75 -0.80 -8.37 5.89
CA GLU A 75 -2.07 -7.70 5.95
C GLU A 75 -3.02 -8.35 4.97
N HIS A 76 -4.30 -8.23 5.23
CA HIS A 76 -5.33 -8.68 4.30
C HIS A 76 -6.58 -7.83 4.47
N ALA A 77 -7.39 -7.80 3.40
CA ALA A 77 -8.64 -7.07 3.40
C ALA A 77 -9.62 -7.73 2.44
N LYS A 78 -10.89 -7.49 2.66
CA LYS A 78 -11.94 -7.86 1.72
C LYS A 78 -12.47 -6.57 1.10
N VAL A 79 -12.39 -6.48 -0.23
CA VAL A 79 -12.86 -5.33 -0.98
C VAL A 79 -13.97 -5.84 -1.92
N TYR A 80 -15.19 -5.38 -1.67
CA TYR A 80 -16.40 -5.95 -2.29
C TYR A 80 -16.46 -7.44 -1.95
N ASP A 81 -16.46 -8.33 -2.95
CA ASP A 81 -16.55 -9.76 -2.74
C ASP A 81 -15.22 -10.49 -2.90
N HIS A 82 -14.12 -9.75 -2.98
CA HIS A 82 -12.82 -10.33 -3.23
C HIS A 82 -11.84 -10.06 -2.10
N TYR A 83 -10.98 -11.03 -1.82
CA TYR A 83 -9.92 -10.90 -0.85
C TYR A 83 -8.65 -10.40 -1.50
N TYR A 84 -7.87 -9.62 -0.74
CA TYR A 84 -6.54 -9.15 -1.09
C TYR A 84 -5.64 -9.32 0.12
N GLY A 85 -4.40 -9.70 -0.11
CA GLY A 85 -3.45 -9.85 0.99
C GLY A 85 -2.00 -9.79 0.53
N THR A 86 -1.13 -9.42 1.44
CA THR A 86 0.32 -9.37 1.21
C THR A 86 0.97 -10.60 1.84
N PRO A 87 1.47 -11.57 1.03
CA PRO A 87 2.11 -12.77 1.59
C PRO A 87 3.40 -12.43 2.34
N LYS A 88 3.54 -12.94 3.57
CA LYS A 88 4.71 -12.72 4.40
C LYS A 88 5.99 -13.32 3.82
N LYS A 89 5.87 -14.54 3.30
CA LYS A 89 7.01 -15.34 2.89
C LYS A 89 7.93 -14.61 1.93
N TYR A 90 7.36 -13.99 0.89
CA TYR A 90 8.14 -13.32 -0.13
C TYR A 90 8.75 -12.02 0.39
N VAL A 91 8.01 -11.30 1.23
CA VAL A 91 8.51 -10.06 1.83
C VAL A 91 9.70 -10.36 2.73
N TYR A 92 9.56 -11.32 3.63
CA TYR A 92 10.63 -11.66 4.56
C TYR A 92 11.85 -12.21 3.84
N GLN A 93 11.66 -12.99 2.80
CA GLN A 93 12.77 -13.52 2.00
C GLN A 93 13.58 -12.38 1.36
N MET A 94 12.90 -11.40 0.76
CA MET A 94 13.57 -10.25 0.16
C MET A 94 14.31 -9.42 1.20
N LEU A 95 13.72 -9.20 2.37
CA LEU A 95 14.35 -8.45 3.44
C LEU A 95 15.60 -9.16 3.95
N GLU A 96 15.56 -10.48 4.09
CA GLU A 96 16.73 -11.27 4.50
C GLU A 96 17.85 -11.21 3.47
N GLU A 97 17.51 -11.07 2.19
CA GLU A 97 18.49 -10.92 1.12
C GLU A 97 19.08 -9.51 1.03
N GLY A 98 18.64 -8.60 1.91
CA GLY A 98 19.11 -7.21 1.92
C GLY A 98 18.41 -6.29 0.95
N LYS A 99 17.31 -6.74 0.34
CA LYS A 99 16.52 -5.91 -0.58
C LYS A 99 15.49 -5.13 0.20
N HIS A 100 15.22 -3.91 -0.26
CA HIS A 100 14.15 -3.10 0.32
C HIS A 100 12.83 -3.47 -0.35
N VAL A 101 11.77 -3.53 0.45
CA VAL A 101 10.43 -3.88 -0.04
C VAL A 101 9.47 -2.75 0.24
N MET A 102 8.71 -2.36 -0.77
CA MET A 102 7.72 -1.30 -0.65
C MET A 102 6.31 -1.88 -0.76
N LEU A 103 5.46 -1.47 0.17
CA LEU A 103 4.02 -1.76 0.15
C LEU A 103 3.29 -0.44 -0.02
N GLU A 104 2.40 -0.37 -1.00
CA GLU A 104 1.49 0.76 -1.18
C GLU A 104 0.10 0.28 -0.78
N ILE A 105 -0.32 0.59 0.44
CA ILE A 105 -1.56 0.07 1.04
C ILE A 105 -2.30 1.17 1.78
N ASP A 106 -3.56 0.92 2.10
CA ASP A 106 -4.37 1.86 2.87
C ASP A 106 -3.96 1.86 4.36
N ILE A 107 -4.59 2.75 5.14
CA ILE A 107 -4.29 2.88 6.57
C ILE A 107 -4.57 1.57 7.31
N GLN A 108 -5.67 0.90 7.01
CA GLN A 108 -6.03 -0.32 7.72
C GLN A 108 -4.97 -1.41 7.50
N GLY A 109 -4.53 -1.58 6.26
CA GLY A 109 -3.45 -2.50 5.94
C GLY A 109 -2.14 -2.10 6.59
N ALA A 110 -1.81 -0.80 6.57
CA ALA A 110 -0.60 -0.29 7.19
C ALA A 110 -0.57 -0.56 8.70
N MET A 111 -1.70 -0.40 9.38
CA MET A 111 -1.78 -0.68 10.82
C MET A 111 -1.62 -2.17 11.13
N GLN A 112 -2.13 -3.05 10.29
CA GLN A 112 -1.90 -4.48 10.43
C GLN A 112 -0.40 -4.81 10.29
N VAL A 113 0.27 -4.22 9.31
CA VAL A 113 1.70 -4.42 9.11
C VAL A 113 2.49 -3.87 10.29
N LYS A 114 2.11 -2.70 10.80
CA LYS A 114 2.80 -2.10 11.95
C LYS A 114 2.73 -2.98 13.19
N GLU A 115 1.60 -3.63 13.41
CA GLU A 115 1.42 -4.55 14.52
C GLU A 115 2.33 -5.78 14.40
N ARG A 116 2.49 -6.31 13.17
CA ARG A 116 3.25 -7.53 12.91
C ARG A 116 4.73 -7.29 12.66
N TYR A 117 5.09 -6.11 12.16
CA TYR A 117 6.45 -5.73 11.80
C TYR A 117 6.69 -4.28 12.17
N PRO A 118 6.78 -3.96 13.48
CA PRO A 118 6.87 -2.58 13.94
C PRO A 118 8.16 -1.85 13.54
N GLN A 119 9.20 -2.58 13.17
CA GLN A 119 10.46 -2.01 12.71
C GLN A 119 10.41 -1.52 11.25
N GLY A 120 9.28 -1.66 10.57
CA GLY A 120 9.10 -1.09 9.23
C GLY A 120 9.12 0.43 9.25
N VAL A 121 9.31 1.03 8.09
CA VAL A 121 9.26 2.49 7.91
C VAL A 121 7.89 2.83 7.34
N PHE A 122 7.12 3.60 8.07
CA PHE A 122 5.74 3.94 7.71
C PHE A 122 5.67 5.40 7.28
N ILE A 123 5.27 5.60 6.02
CA ILE A 123 5.24 6.91 5.38
C ILE A 123 3.81 7.25 4.99
N TYR A 124 3.35 8.42 5.39
CA TYR A 124 2.05 8.93 5.02
C TYR A 124 2.20 10.10 4.06
N ILE A 125 1.53 10.04 2.91
CA ILE A 125 1.58 11.10 1.90
C ILE A 125 0.29 11.89 1.94
N VAL A 126 0.39 13.21 2.10
CA VAL A 126 -0.76 14.10 2.15
C VAL A 126 -0.67 15.15 1.06
N PRO A 127 -1.80 15.64 0.53
CA PRO A 127 -1.80 16.83 -0.30
C PRO A 127 -1.52 18.05 0.58
N PRO A 128 -1.05 19.17 -0.01
CA PRO A 128 -0.68 20.35 0.78
C PRO A 128 -1.87 21.01 1.48
N SER A 129 -3.08 20.87 0.95
CA SER A 129 -4.28 21.40 1.58
C SER A 129 -5.51 20.62 1.15
N ARG A 130 -6.58 20.78 1.94
CA ARG A 130 -7.88 20.20 1.60
C ARG A 130 -8.41 20.73 0.28
N ALA A 131 -8.19 22.01 0.00
CA ALA A 131 -8.61 22.64 -1.26
C ALA A 131 -7.96 21.98 -2.48
N VAL A 132 -6.67 21.67 -2.38
CA VAL A 132 -5.94 20.96 -3.43
C VAL A 132 -6.50 19.56 -3.61
N LEU A 133 -6.78 18.84 -2.53
CA LEU A 133 -7.37 17.51 -2.60
C LEU A 133 -8.73 17.55 -3.28
N GLU A 134 -9.58 18.51 -2.89
CA GLU A 134 -10.89 18.68 -3.49
C GLU A 134 -10.80 18.93 -4.99
N LYS A 135 -9.90 19.82 -5.41
CA LYS A 135 -9.67 20.11 -6.82
C LYS A 135 -9.23 18.87 -7.60
N ARG A 136 -8.34 18.07 -7.03
CA ARG A 136 -7.85 16.83 -7.66
C ARG A 136 -8.98 15.82 -7.85
N LEU A 137 -9.84 15.67 -6.86
CA LEU A 137 -10.99 14.76 -6.94
C LEU A 137 -12.02 15.23 -7.96
N ARG A 138 -12.31 16.55 -7.98
CA ARG A 138 -13.25 17.14 -8.94
C ARG A 138 -12.73 17.07 -10.38
N GLY A 139 -11.42 17.08 -10.57
CA GLY A 139 -10.81 16.95 -11.89
C GLY A 139 -11.10 15.63 -12.60
N ARG A 140 -11.61 14.64 -11.89
CA ARG A 140 -12.03 13.36 -12.48
C ARG A 140 -13.35 13.47 -13.24
N GLN A 141 -14.17 14.50 -12.97
CA GLN A 141 -15.40 14.89 -13.68
C GLN A 141 -16.51 13.82 -13.74
N THR A 142 -16.37 12.72 -13.05
CA THR A 142 -17.32 11.61 -13.09
C THR A 142 -18.13 11.46 -11.81
N ASP A 143 -17.79 12.21 -10.77
CA ASP A 143 -18.40 12.06 -9.46
C ASP A 143 -19.35 13.20 -9.15
N SER A 144 -20.47 12.88 -8.50
CA SER A 144 -21.39 13.88 -7.98
C SER A 144 -20.77 14.64 -6.79
N ASP A 145 -21.35 15.81 -6.45
CA ASP A 145 -20.88 16.57 -5.29
C ASP A 145 -21.01 15.77 -3.99
N ASP A 146 -22.04 14.95 -3.84
CA ASP A 146 -22.23 14.11 -2.65
C ASP A 146 -21.14 13.06 -2.54
N VAL A 147 -20.76 12.45 -3.66
CA VAL A 147 -19.67 11.46 -3.68
C VAL A 147 -18.34 12.10 -3.32
N ILE A 148 -18.08 13.30 -3.87
CA ILE A 148 -16.84 14.04 -3.56
C ILE A 148 -16.80 14.43 -2.09
N ALA A 149 -17.90 14.91 -1.53
CA ALA A 149 -17.98 15.26 -0.11
C ALA A 149 -17.72 14.04 0.78
N GLY A 150 -18.25 12.86 0.40
CA GLY A 150 -17.98 11.62 1.12
C GLY A 150 -16.50 11.23 1.09
N ARG A 151 -15.84 11.38 -0.06
CA ARG A 151 -14.42 11.10 -0.18
C ARG A 151 -13.55 12.08 0.61
N LEU A 152 -13.94 13.34 0.66
CA LEU A 152 -13.24 14.34 1.47
C LEU A 152 -13.38 14.06 2.96
N ALA A 153 -14.58 13.64 3.40
CA ALA A 153 -14.81 13.26 4.78
C ALA A 153 -13.95 12.05 5.17
N LYS A 154 -13.87 11.05 4.31
CA LYS A 154 -13.04 9.87 4.52
C LYS A 154 -11.56 10.25 4.57
N ALA A 155 -11.11 11.11 3.66
CA ALA A 155 -9.72 11.57 3.65
C ALA A 155 -9.37 12.31 4.94
N ARG A 156 -10.29 13.12 5.47
CA ARG A 156 -10.09 13.80 6.75
C ARG A 156 -9.98 12.79 7.89
N GLU A 157 -10.84 11.80 7.91
CA GLU A 157 -10.80 10.73 8.91
C GLU A 157 -9.46 9.99 8.87
N GLU A 158 -8.96 9.70 7.66
CA GLU A 158 -7.67 9.05 7.48
C GLU A 158 -6.52 9.91 8.04
N LEU A 159 -6.60 11.23 7.92
CA LEU A 159 -5.57 12.14 8.44
C LEU A 159 -5.44 12.07 9.96
N ASP A 160 -6.46 11.62 10.67
CA ASP A 160 -6.39 11.44 12.14
C ASP A 160 -5.41 10.33 12.54
N TRP A 161 -4.98 9.49 11.61
CA TRP A 161 -4.03 8.40 11.86
C TRP A 161 -2.58 8.79 11.63
N ILE A 162 -2.30 10.04 11.22
CA ILE A 162 -0.96 10.50 10.87
C ILE A 162 0.07 10.24 11.98
N ASP A 163 -0.31 10.38 13.23
CA ASP A 163 0.61 10.22 14.37
C ASP A 163 1.19 8.81 14.48
N ARG A 164 0.61 7.85 13.81
CA ARG A 164 1.09 6.47 13.82
C ARG A 164 2.16 6.18 12.78
N TYR A 165 2.47 7.17 11.95
CA TYR A 165 3.46 7.05 10.89
C TYR A 165 4.78 7.68 11.31
N ASP A 166 5.87 7.12 10.78
CA ASP A 166 7.21 7.63 11.05
C ASP A 166 7.51 8.92 10.30
N TYR A 167 6.96 9.05 9.10
CA TYR A 167 7.15 10.22 8.24
C TYR A 167 5.84 10.63 7.61
N VAL A 168 5.67 11.94 7.48
CA VAL A 168 4.54 12.53 6.75
C VAL A 168 5.14 13.39 5.64
N ILE A 169 4.81 13.06 4.40
CA ILE A 169 5.32 13.78 3.24
C ILE A 169 4.20 14.61 2.65
N VAL A 170 4.43 15.92 2.53
CA VAL A 170 3.49 16.80 1.86
C VAL A 170 3.84 16.85 0.37
N ASN A 171 2.91 16.43 -0.46
CA ASN A 171 3.11 16.38 -1.90
C ASN A 171 2.59 17.66 -2.55
N ASP A 172 3.46 18.66 -2.68
CA ASP A 172 3.13 19.96 -3.24
C ASP A 172 3.09 19.96 -4.77
N ASP A 173 3.82 19.05 -5.39
CA ASP A 173 3.96 19.01 -6.84
C ASP A 173 3.62 17.63 -7.34
N LEU A 174 2.56 17.55 -8.18
CA LEU A 174 2.11 16.31 -8.78
C LEU A 174 2.46 16.19 -10.26
N ASP A 175 3.15 17.16 -10.79
CA ASP A 175 3.55 17.14 -12.20
C ASP A 175 4.67 16.15 -12.48
#